data_f30885ccd62bd188b78e2f019c6d6941
#
_entry.id   f30885ccd62bd188b78e2f019c6d6941
#
_cell.length_a   1.000
_cell.length_b   1.000
_cell.length_c   1.000
_cell.angle_alpha   90.00
_cell.angle_beta   90.00
_cell.angle_gamma   90.00
#
_symmetry.space_group_name_H-M   'P 1'
#
loop_
_entity.id
_entity.type
_entity.pdbx_description
1 polymer ?
#
loop_
_entity_poly.entity_id
_entity_poly.type
_entity_poly.pdbx_seq_one_letter_code
_entity_poly.pdbx_strand_id
1 'polypeptide(L)' 'MIFDYEPGDYVINPKNKEWGIGQIQSIIKNIVTVNFENSGKKQLLQI' A
#
# COMPACT_ATOMS: atom_id res chain seq x y z
N MET A 1 15.29 3.80 4.81
CA MET A 1 14.62 4.48 3.70
C MET A 1 13.37 5.17 4.19
N ILE A 2 13.16 6.38 3.72
CA ILE A 2 11.98 7.16 4.12
C ILE A 2 10.99 7.13 2.97
N PHE A 3 9.75 6.80 3.30
CA PHE A 3 8.66 6.82 2.33
C PHE A 3 7.74 7.98 2.66
N ASP A 4 7.45 8.80 1.66
CA ASP A 4 6.58 9.96 1.82
C ASP A 4 5.13 9.61 1.48
N TYR A 5 4.69 8.44 1.94
CA TYR A 5 3.31 8.02 1.73
C TYR A 5 2.44 8.47 2.87
N GLU A 6 1.21 8.81 2.53
CA GLU A 6 0.21 9.21 3.51
C GLU A 6 -1.07 8.43 3.27
N PRO A 7 -1.90 8.24 4.31
CA PRO A 7 -3.23 7.65 4.09
C PRO A 7 -3.99 8.44 3.03
N GLY A 8 -4.61 7.72 2.11
CA GLY A 8 -5.29 8.31 0.97
C GLY A 8 -4.50 8.30 -0.32
N ASP A 9 -3.18 8.14 -0.24
CA ASP A 9 -2.34 8.08 -1.45
C ASP A 9 -2.61 6.81 -2.24
N TYR A 10 -2.38 6.89 -3.55
CA TYR A 10 -2.51 5.74 -4.44
C TYR A 10 -1.14 5.18 -4.76
N VAL A 11 -1.07 3.86 -4.79
CA VAL A 11 0.20 3.15 -5.02
C VAL A 11 -0.02 1.94 -5.90
N ILE A 12 1.06 1.44 -6.49
CA ILE A 12 1.08 0.18 -7.22
C ILE A 12 2.22 -0.65 -6.65
N ASN A 13 1.96 -1.92 -6.37
CA ASN A 13 3.02 -2.83 -5.95
C ASN A 13 3.76 -3.31 -7.20
N PRO A 14 5.04 -2.93 -7.38
CA PRO A 14 5.78 -3.29 -8.60
C PRO A 14 6.01 -4.78 -8.77
N LYS A 15 5.97 -5.55 -7.67
CA LYS A 15 6.15 -7.00 -7.73
C LYS A 15 4.84 -7.73 -7.99
N ASN A 16 3.71 -7.06 -7.79
CA ASN A 16 2.40 -7.66 -7.93
C ASN A 16 1.47 -6.69 -8.65
N LYS A 17 1.84 -6.34 -9.88
CA LYS A 17 1.08 -5.34 -10.63
C LYS A 17 -0.34 -5.78 -10.93
N GLU A 18 -0.58 -7.09 -10.91
CA GLU A 18 -1.92 -7.65 -11.11
C GLU A 18 -2.88 -7.26 -9.99
N TRP A 19 -2.37 -6.78 -8.85
CA TRP A 19 -3.23 -6.30 -7.77
C TRP A 19 -3.94 -5.00 -8.14
N GLY A 20 -3.44 -4.29 -9.14
CA GLY A 20 -4.01 -3.03 -9.57
C GLY A 20 -3.60 -1.88 -8.67
N ILE A 21 -4.33 -0.77 -8.78
CA ILE A 21 -4.06 0.42 -7.99
C ILE A 21 -4.57 0.19 -6.57
N GLY A 22 -3.73 0.52 -5.59
CA GLY A 22 -4.11 0.45 -4.20
C GLY A 22 -4.22 1.84 -3.59
N GLN A 23 -5.05 1.96 -2.57
CA GLN A 23 -5.15 3.17 -1.78
C GLN A 23 -4.70 2.88 -0.36
N ILE A 24 -3.76 3.68 0.13
CA ILE A 24 -3.26 3.52 1.49
C ILE A 24 -4.34 3.93 2.48
N GLN A 25 -4.67 3.02 3.40
CA GLN A 25 -5.71 3.28 4.39
C GLN A 25 -5.13 3.70 5.73
N SER A 26 -4.01 3.12 6.12
CA SER A 26 -3.35 3.51 7.35
C SER A 26 -1.88 3.13 7.31
N ILE A 27 -1.10 3.85 8.09
CA ILE A 27 0.31 3.57 8.28
C ILE A 27 0.55 3.57 9.78
N ILE A 28 0.88 2.41 10.33
CA ILE A 28 1.14 2.26 11.76
C ILE A 28 2.52 1.65 11.91
N LYS A 29 3.44 2.42 12.48
CA LYS A 29 4.85 2.04 12.57
C LYS A 29 5.36 1.73 11.16
N ASN A 30 5.77 0.48 10.90
CA ASN A 30 6.26 0.10 9.59
C ASN A 30 5.28 -0.79 8.82
N ILE A 31 4.01 -0.80 9.23
CA ILE A 31 2.99 -1.58 8.54
C ILE A 31 2.06 -0.63 7.78
N VAL A 32 1.98 -0.83 6.48
CA VAL A 32 1.13 -0.04 5.60
C VAL A 32 -0.04 -0.91 5.17
N THR A 33 -1.26 -0.47 5.47
CA THR A 33 -2.46 -1.16 5.03
C THR A 33 -2.94 -0.51 3.74
N VAL A 34 -3.04 -1.30 2.68
CA VAL A 34 -3.43 -0.82 1.36
C VAL A 34 -4.59 -1.65 0.85
N ASN A 35 -5.57 -0.98 0.28
CA ASN A 35 -6.69 -1.65 -0.37
C ASN A 35 -6.48 -1.60 -1.88
N PHE A 36 -6.17 -2.75 -2.48
CA PHE A 36 -5.93 -2.86 -3.93
C PHE A 36 -7.22 -3.20 -4.66
N GLU A 37 -7.42 -2.59 -5.82
CA GLU A 37 -8.67 -2.72 -6.54
C GLU A 37 -8.95 -4.15 -7.02
N ASN A 38 -7.88 -4.94 -7.27
CA ASN A 38 -8.02 -6.31 -7.77
C ASN A 38 -7.71 -7.39 -6.75
N SER A 39 -7.26 -7.03 -5.56
CA SER A 39 -6.83 -8.02 -4.57
C SER A 39 -7.29 -7.72 -3.15
N GLY A 40 -7.98 -6.61 -2.96
CA GLY A 40 -8.49 -6.25 -1.65
C GLY A 40 -7.40 -5.74 -0.72
N LYS A 41 -7.67 -5.84 0.58
CA LYS A 41 -6.81 -5.24 1.61
C LYS A 41 -5.58 -6.09 1.86
N LYS A 42 -4.42 -5.46 1.85
CA LYS A 42 -3.14 -6.09 2.14
C LYS A 42 -2.39 -5.26 3.18
N GLN A 43 -1.65 -5.94 4.04
CA GLN A 43 -0.75 -5.28 4.98
C GLN A 43 0.68 -5.52 4.53
N LEU A 44 1.42 -4.46 4.29
CA LEU A 44 2.75 -4.51 3.74
C LEU A 44 3.75 -3.90 4.72
N LEU A 45 4.95 -4.46 4.75
CA LEU A 45 6.01 -3.89 5.55
C LEU A 45 6.67 -2.76 4.78
N GLN A 46 6.85 -1.65 5.48
CA GLN A 46 7.57 -0.51 4.95
C GLN A 46 8.99 -0.58 5.50
N ILE A 47 9.92 -0.90 4.65
CA ILE A 47 11.32 -1.07 5.04
C ILE A 47 12.15 0.02 4.40
#